data_4131386c94a6e397ec12dfd4d20d78d2
#
_entry.id   4131386c94a6e397ec12dfd4d20d78d2
#
_cell.length_a   1.000
_cell.length_b   1.000
_cell.length_c   1.000
_cell.angle_alpha   90.00
_cell.angle_beta   90.00
_cell.angle_gamma   90.00
#
_symmetry.space_group_name_H-M   'P 1'
#
loop_
_entity.id
_entity.type
_entity.pdbx_description
1 polymer ?
#
loop_
_entity_poly.entity_id
_entity_poly.type
_entity_poly.pdbx_seq_one_letter_code
_entity_poly.pdbx_strand_id
1 'polypeptide(L)'
;MDKIFFVGVIIGILSRLMMLHLDQKQYPTEPNILLSQIVLSFVASALGALLVPALIERSYTSITFLSLAAQQFRQVRDNRRDTLQNLEDVQLIQRGNSFIEEIARTYEVRNYTCIITSFLTVGLYYILISEFRLSDIMSIIVSSLGGLALAFILKKSLERDSIGDIADVVPVDISFVNESIMQIGDLKGITNIGLEADRQKYLSQGLGIEIIPKDKSYSNSGILYDPGQRQAIIYNIYSRIGIKREDNEPAFYPLPRMNLNKGSLVIAVVPIDKDINKLIEAVKSCPILSSAKGKNVSLKNYKIDEKGSI
;
A
#
# COMPACT_ATOMS: atom_id res chain seq x y z
N MET A 1 23.65 -22.53 21.68
CA MET A 1 22.89 -21.26 21.54
C MET A 1 23.18 -20.56 20.21
N ASP A 2 24.41 -20.50 19.79
CA ASP A 2 24.81 -19.66 18.64
C ASP A 2 24.19 -20.07 17.29
N LYS A 3 24.08 -21.37 17.00
CA LYS A 3 23.55 -21.84 15.72
C LYS A 3 22.10 -21.43 15.48
N ILE A 4 21.23 -21.66 16.48
CA ILE A 4 19.79 -21.36 16.31
C ILE A 4 19.51 -19.85 16.26
N PHE A 5 20.31 -19.04 16.96
CA PHE A 5 20.24 -17.60 16.86
C PHE A 5 20.45 -17.15 15.40
N PHE A 6 21.53 -17.59 14.76
CA PHE A 6 21.79 -17.25 13.36
C PHE A 6 20.73 -17.77 12.41
N VAL A 7 20.22 -18.99 12.66
CA VAL A 7 19.10 -19.55 11.87
C VAL A 7 17.85 -18.67 12.00
N GLY A 8 17.48 -18.29 13.22
CA GLY A 8 16.34 -17.40 13.46
C GLY A 8 16.49 -16.05 12.74
N VAL A 9 17.69 -15.46 12.80
CA VAL A 9 18.00 -14.19 12.11
C VAL A 9 17.86 -14.35 10.61
N ILE A 10 18.43 -15.41 10.02
CA ILE A 10 18.36 -15.68 8.57
C ILE A 10 16.90 -15.86 8.12
N ILE A 11 16.12 -16.66 8.85
CA ILE A 11 14.70 -16.89 8.53
C ILE A 11 13.90 -15.59 8.62
N GLY A 12 14.16 -14.76 9.63
CA GLY A 12 13.54 -13.45 9.77
C GLY A 12 13.87 -12.49 8.61
N ILE A 13 15.14 -12.45 8.17
CA ILE A 13 15.56 -11.68 6.98
C ILE A 13 14.87 -12.23 5.71
N LEU A 14 14.83 -13.55 5.55
CA LEU A 14 14.14 -14.17 4.41
C LEU A 14 12.64 -13.79 4.38
N SER A 15 11.99 -13.72 5.53
CA SER A 15 10.60 -13.27 5.59
C SER A 15 10.43 -11.86 5.01
N ARG A 16 11.38 -10.96 5.26
CA ARG A 16 11.39 -9.60 4.70
C ARG A 16 11.63 -9.60 3.20
N LEU A 17 12.61 -10.38 2.73
CA LEU A 17 12.92 -10.47 1.31
C LEU A 17 11.75 -11.02 0.49
N MET A 18 10.98 -11.96 1.04
CA MET A 18 9.77 -12.48 0.40
C MET A 18 8.68 -11.41 0.21
N MET A 19 8.70 -10.34 1.01
CA MET A 19 7.73 -9.24 0.93
C MET A 19 8.19 -8.08 0.05
N LEU A 20 9.47 -7.98 -0.30
CA LEU A 20 10.03 -6.87 -1.08
C LEU A 20 9.33 -6.68 -2.43
N HIS A 21 9.07 -7.75 -3.15
CA HIS A 21 8.40 -7.68 -4.46
C HIS A 21 6.98 -7.10 -4.33
N LEU A 22 6.26 -7.47 -3.28
CA LEU A 22 4.94 -6.94 -2.99
C LEU A 22 4.99 -5.43 -2.67
N ASP A 23 5.96 -5.02 -1.85
CA ASP A 23 6.15 -3.62 -1.49
C ASP A 23 6.50 -2.76 -2.71
N GLN A 24 7.37 -3.23 -3.60
CA GLN A 24 7.74 -2.53 -4.83
C GLN A 24 6.56 -2.38 -5.79
N LYS A 25 5.68 -3.37 -5.87
CA LYS A 25 4.49 -3.32 -6.72
C LYS A 25 3.47 -2.31 -6.22
N GLN A 26 3.24 -2.25 -4.92
CA GLN A 26 2.23 -1.40 -4.29
C GLN A 26 2.74 0.01 -3.96
N TYR A 27 4.02 0.12 -3.57
CA TYR A 27 4.64 1.36 -3.14
C TYR A 27 5.97 1.56 -3.87
N PRO A 28 6.03 2.38 -4.94
CA PRO A 28 7.28 2.69 -5.62
C PRO A 28 8.30 3.25 -4.61
N THR A 29 9.44 2.57 -4.47
CA THR A 29 10.49 2.93 -3.52
C THR A 29 11.72 3.45 -4.25
N GLU A 30 12.49 4.31 -3.58
CA GLU A 30 13.76 4.78 -4.09
C GLU A 30 14.80 3.64 -4.13
N PRO A 31 15.72 3.62 -5.12
CA PRO A 31 16.68 2.52 -5.32
C PRO A 31 17.57 2.22 -4.10
N ASN A 32 17.91 3.23 -3.30
CA ASN A 32 18.83 3.11 -2.16
C ASN A 32 18.18 2.52 -0.88
N ILE A 33 16.90 2.22 -0.90
CA ILE A 33 16.16 1.72 0.27
C ILE A 33 16.46 0.26 0.57
N LEU A 34 16.91 -0.55 -0.40
CA LEU A 34 17.14 -1.96 -0.22
C LEU A 34 18.13 -2.26 0.92
N LEU A 35 19.26 -1.55 0.97
CA LEU A 35 20.26 -1.73 2.02
C LEU A 35 19.68 -1.40 3.41
N SER A 36 19.00 -0.28 3.55
CA SER A 36 18.35 0.10 4.82
C SER A 36 17.33 -0.93 5.27
N GLN A 37 16.57 -1.51 4.33
CA GLN A 37 15.58 -2.56 4.64
C GLN A 37 16.25 -3.85 5.12
N ILE A 38 17.37 -4.25 4.53
CA ILE A 38 18.13 -5.43 4.96
C ILE A 38 18.71 -5.20 6.35
N VAL A 39 19.33 -4.04 6.62
CA VAL A 39 19.88 -3.71 7.93
C VAL A 39 18.79 -3.70 9.01
N LEU A 40 17.66 -3.06 8.75
CA LEU A 40 16.53 -3.04 9.69
C LEU A 40 15.95 -4.43 9.92
N SER A 41 15.85 -5.26 8.89
CA SER A 41 15.37 -6.64 9.03
C SER A 41 16.34 -7.50 9.83
N PHE A 42 17.65 -7.29 9.68
CA PHE A 42 18.66 -7.95 10.52
C PHE A 42 18.46 -7.59 12.00
N VAL A 43 18.38 -6.29 12.32
CA VAL A 43 18.16 -5.83 13.71
C VAL A 43 16.85 -6.38 14.27
N ALA A 44 15.76 -6.30 13.51
CA ALA A 44 14.46 -6.82 13.91
C ALA A 44 14.50 -8.33 14.19
N SER A 45 15.12 -9.09 13.28
CA SER A 45 15.24 -10.55 13.43
C SER A 45 16.13 -10.94 14.61
N ALA A 46 17.23 -10.20 14.84
CA ALA A 46 18.10 -10.42 16.01
C ALA A 46 17.35 -10.18 17.32
N LEU A 47 16.52 -9.12 17.40
CA LEU A 47 15.67 -8.88 18.58
C LEU A 47 14.70 -10.04 18.83
N GLY A 48 14.03 -10.55 17.77
CA GLY A 48 13.14 -11.69 17.87
C GLY A 48 13.86 -12.96 18.35
N ALA A 49 15.03 -13.24 17.79
CA ALA A 49 15.84 -14.41 18.16
C ALA A 49 16.34 -14.35 19.61
N LEU A 50 16.77 -13.18 20.10
CA LEU A 50 17.28 -12.98 21.46
C LEU A 50 16.17 -13.01 22.52
N LEU A 51 14.94 -12.70 22.15
CA LEU A 51 13.82 -12.66 23.10
C LEU A 51 13.54 -14.05 23.70
N VAL A 52 13.70 -15.13 22.92
CA VAL A 52 13.43 -16.50 23.40
C VAL A 52 14.36 -16.91 24.56
N PRO A 53 15.71 -16.86 24.42
CA PRO A 53 16.59 -17.20 25.54
C PRO A 53 16.40 -16.24 26.73
N ALA A 54 16.15 -14.95 26.49
CA ALA A 54 15.88 -14.00 27.58
C ALA A 54 14.64 -14.37 28.39
N LEU A 55 13.59 -14.90 27.75
CA LEU A 55 12.38 -15.40 28.41
C LEU A 55 12.66 -16.71 29.19
N ILE A 56 13.42 -17.64 28.60
CA ILE A 56 13.74 -18.90 29.24
C ILE A 56 14.60 -18.68 30.50
N GLU A 57 15.59 -17.80 30.41
CA GLU A 57 16.48 -17.43 31.50
C GLU A 57 15.83 -16.49 32.55
N ARG A 58 14.59 -16.03 32.28
CA ARG A 58 13.85 -15.06 33.11
C ARG A 58 14.65 -13.76 33.36
N SER A 59 15.45 -13.35 32.40
CA SER A 59 16.26 -12.15 32.49
C SER A 59 15.41 -10.90 32.22
N TYR A 60 14.79 -10.36 33.27
CA TYR A 60 13.93 -9.15 33.16
C TYR A 60 14.66 -7.95 32.60
N THR A 61 15.94 -7.79 32.90
CA THR A 61 16.78 -6.72 32.35
C THR A 61 16.90 -6.84 30.84
N SER A 62 17.18 -8.06 30.33
CA SER A 62 17.27 -8.32 28.89
C SER A 62 15.92 -8.11 28.19
N ILE A 63 14.81 -8.55 28.79
CA ILE A 63 13.46 -8.36 28.26
C ILE A 63 13.13 -6.86 28.17
N THR A 64 13.44 -6.09 29.21
CA THR A 64 13.21 -4.64 29.21
C THR A 64 14.03 -3.96 28.12
N PHE A 65 15.32 -4.31 27.99
CA PHE A 65 16.18 -3.76 26.94
C PHE A 65 15.65 -4.09 25.53
N LEU A 66 15.25 -5.34 25.27
CA LEU A 66 14.69 -5.75 24.01
C LEU A 66 13.37 -5.04 23.70
N SER A 67 12.53 -4.81 24.71
CA SER A 67 11.29 -4.04 24.57
C SER A 67 11.54 -2.59 24.19
N LEU A 68 12.53 -1.95 24.80
CA LEU A 68 12.96 -0.58 24.45
C LEU A 68 13.52 -0.53 23.03
N ALA A 69 14.33 -1.51 22.65
CA ALA A 69 14.85 -1.61 21.28
C ALA A 69 13.73 -1.80 20.24
N ALA A 70 12.71 -2.59 20.56
CA ALA A 70 11.55 -2.77 19.68
C ALA A 70 10.74 -1.47 19.49
N GLN A 71 10.70 -0.59 20.50
CA GLN A 71 10.03 0.71 20.38
C GLN A 71 10.72 1.64 19.34
N GLN A 72 12.01 1.46 19.07
CA GLN A 72 12.74 2.23 18.04
C GLN A 72 12.13 2.04 16.64
N PHE A 73 11.45 0.92 16.38
CA PHE A 73 10.77 0.73 15.09
C PHE A 73 9.61 1.69 14.87
N ARG A 74 8.97 2.21 15.92
CA ARG A 74 8.00 3.30 15.82
C ARG A 74 8.66 4.58 15.36
N GLN A 75 9.84 4.89 15.90
CA GLN A 75 10.60 6.07 15.46
C GLN A 75 11.02 5.96 14.00
N VAL A 76 11.37 4.76 13.52
CA VAL A 76 11.64 4.53 12.08
C VAL A 76 10.40 4.83 11.23
N ARG A 77 9.20 4.43 11.67
CA ARG A 77 7.94 4.80 11.00
C ARG A 77 7.76 6.31 10.95
N ASP A 78 7.92 6.99 12.09
CA ASP A 78 7.71 8.43 12.17
C ASP A 78 8.72 9.20 11.32
N ASN A 79 9.99 8.81 11.35
CA ASN A 79 11.03 9.38 10.48
C ASN A 79 10.71 9.15 8.99
N ARG A 80 10.18 7.99 8.63
CA ARG A 80 9.79 7.70 7.24
C ARG A 80 8.61 8.57 6.81
N ARG A 81 7.60 8.72 7.67
CA ARG A 81 6.47 9.61 7.42
C ARG A 81 6.95 11.05 7.20
N ASP A 82 7.77 11.57 8.09
CA ASP A 82 8.29 12.93 8.03
C ASP A 82 9.15 13.15 6.76
N THR A 83 9.97 12.18 6.38
CA THR A 83 10.74 12.23 5.12
C THR A 83 9.81 12.32 3.91
N LEU A 84 8.75 11.51 3.86
CA LEU A 84 7.79 11.55 2.75
C LEU A 84 6.99 12.84 2.72
N GLN A 85 6.61 13.38 3.89
CA GLN A 85 5.92 14.68 3.99
C GLN A 85 6.79 15.83 3.49
N ASN A 86 8.07 15.86 3.87
CA ASN A 86 9.01 16.89 3.41
C ASN A 86 9.26 16.83 1.87
N LEU A 87 9.05 15.66 1.26
CA LEU A 87 9.16 15.51 -0.20
C LEU A 87 7.89 15.96 -0.94
N GLU A 88 6.75 16.14 -0.25
CA GLU A 88 5.49 16.53 -0.90
C GLU A 88 5.56 17.92 -1.54
N ASP A 89 6.30 18.84 -0.94
CA ASP A 89 6.41 20.23 -1.42
C ASP A 89 7.09 20.34 -2.80
N VAL A 90 7.90 19.34 -3.16
CA VAL A 90 8.60 19.28 -4.46
C VAL A 90 7.93 18.33 -5.46
N GLN A 91 6.84 17.68 -5.07
CA GLN A 91 6.10 16.79 -5.97
C GLN A 91 5.09 17.56 -6.81
N LEU A 92 5.07 17.30 -8.11
CA LEU A 92 4.09 17.89 -9.02
C LEU A 92 2.65 17.48 -8.66
N ILE A 93 2.47 16.23 -8.27
CA ILE A 93 1.22 15.70 -7.70
C ILE A 93 1.56 15.10 -6.34
N GLN A 94 0.93 15.60 -5.31
CA GLN A 94 1.13 15.14 -3.94
C GLN A 94 0.56 13.74 -3.72
N ARG A 95 1.21 12.94 -2.86
CA ARG A 95 0.70 11.63 -2.44
C ARG A 95 -0.54 11.75 -1.56
N GLY A 96 -0.54 12.78 -0.71
CA GLY A 96 -1.52 13.00 0.33
C GLY A 96 -1.23 12.23 1.63
N ASN A 97 -1.59 12.84 2.76
CA ASN A 97 -1.25 12.34 4.10
C ASN A 97 -1.73 10.91 4.38
N SER A 98 -2.90 10.52 3.87
CA SER A 98 -3.43 9.16 4.05
C SER A 98 -2.55 8.10 3.39
N PHE A 99 -2.01 8.39 2.20
CA PHE A 99 -1.13 7.47 1.50
C PHE A 99 0.26 7.42 2.13
N ILE A 100 0.78 8.56 2.59
CA ILE A 100 2.06 8.65 3.33
C ILE A 100 1.99 7.82 4.61
N GLU A 101 0.92 7.98 5.41
CA GLU A 101 0.73 7.20 6.64
C GLU A 101 0.62 5.71 6.33
N GLU A 102 -0.04 5.33 5.24
CA GLU A 102 -0.15 3.95 4.80
C GLU A 102 1.20 3.34 4.44
N ILE A 103 2.06 4.08 3.71
CA ILE A 103 3.42 3.67 3.39
C ILE A 103 4.22 3.49 4.69
N ALA A 104 4.22 4.48 5.56
CA ALA A 104 4.97 4.47 6.82
C ALA A 104 4.55 3.29 7.72
N ARG A 105 3.24 3.04 7.87
CA ARG A 105 2.70 1.90 8.60
C ARG A 105 3.11 0.56 8.01
N THR A 106 3.15 0.45 6.69
CA THR A 106 3.59 -0.77 6.01
C THR A 106 5.03 -1.11 6.37
N TYR A 107 5.92 -0.12 6.41
CA TYR A 107 7.31 -0.33 6.84
C TYR A 107 7.42 -0.82 8.29
N GLU A 108 6.65 -0.26 9.21
CA GLU A 108 6.61 -0.72 10.59
C GLU A 108 6.16 -2.18 10.70
N VAL A 109 5.04 -2.52 10.07
CA VAL A 109 4.48 -3.89 10.09
C VAL A 109 5.48 -4.91 9.53
N ARG A 110 6.24 -4.57 8.49
CA ARG A 110 7.26 -5.47 7.91
C ARG A 110 8.38 -5.77 8.90
N ASN A 111 8.78 -4.82 9.75
CA ASN A 111 9.77 -5.07 10.78
C ASN A 111 9.22 -5.99 11.88
N TYR A 112 7.96 -5.83 12.28
CA TYR A 112 7.34 -6.75 13.24
C TYR A 112 7.21 -8.17 12.68
N THR A 113 7.00 -8.36 11.38
CA THR A 113 7.01 -9.71 10.81
C THR A 113 8.35 -10.39 10.93
N CYS A 114 9.47 -9.66 10.82
CA CYS A 114 10.82 -10.20 11.05
C CYS A 114 10.99 -10.65 12.51
N ILE A 115 10.58 -9.82 13.47
CA ILE A 115 10.63 -10.14 14.91
C ILE A 115 9.84 -11.40 15.20
N ILE A 116 8.57 -11.45 14.77
CA ILE A 116 7.66 -12.57 15.03
C ILE A 116 8.17 -13.87 14.38
N THR A 117 8.61 -13.80 13.12
CA THR A 117 9.10 -14.98 12.40
C THR A 117 10.35 -15.54 13.06
N SER A 118 11.32 -14.67 13.40
CA SER A 118 12.54 -15.09 14.09
C SER A 118 12.26 -15.64 15.49
N PHE A 119 11.42 -14.95 16.27
CA PHE A 119 11.00 -15.39 17.61
C PHE A 119 10.36 -16.77 17.60
N LEU A 120 9.40 -17.01 16.70
CA LEU A 120 8.71 -18.29 16.61
C LEU A 120 9.61 -19.40 16.07
N THR A 121 10.54 -19.08 15.16
CA THR A 121 11.54 -20.07 14.67
C THR A 121 12.41 -20.55 15.83
N VAL A 122 12.97 -19.62 16.62
CA VAL A 122 13.81 -19.95 17.76
C VAL A 122 13.00 -20.62 18.88
N GLY A 123 11.79 -20.12 19.16
CA GLY A 123 10.89 -20.72 20.16
C GLY A 123 10.51 -22.16 19.83
N LEU A 124 10.16 -22.43 18.57
CA LEU A 124 9.83 -23.78 18.12
C LEU A 124 11.04 -24.73 18.27
N TYR A 125 12.25 -24.27 17.96
CA TYR A 125 13.46 -25.08 18.19
C TYR A 125 13.61 -25.49 19.66
N TYR A 126 13.46 -24.56 20.60
CA TYR A 126 13.57 -24.87 22.05
C TYR A 126 12.48 -25.84 22.50
N ILE A 127 11.25 -25.71 22.01
CA ILE A 127 10.14 -26.65 22.31
C ILE A 127 10.47 -28.04 21.76
N LEU A 128 11.00 -28.16 20.53
CA LEU A 128 11.34 -29.44 19.92
C LEU A 128 12.44 -30.19 20.68
N ILE A 129 13.40 -29.47 21.25
CA ILE A 129 14.45 -30.09 22.07
C ILE A 129 13.94 -30.43 23.45
N SER A 130 13.21 -29.52 24.13
CA SER A 130 12.83 -29.73 25.53
C SER A 130 11.72 -30.76 25.68
N GLU A 131 10.67 -30.67 24.88
CA GLU A 131 9.47 -31.51 25.01
C GLU A 131 9.56 -32.78 24.15
N PHE A 132 10.00 -32.64 22.91
CA PHE A 132 10.03 -33.76 21.95
C PHE A 132 11.38 -34.50 21.93
N ARG A 133 12.40 -33.98 22.60
CA ARG A 133 13.77 -34.56 22.67
C ARG A 133 14.35 -34.92 21.32
N LEU A 134 14.04 -34.15 20.29
CA LEU A 134 14.59 -34.33 18.95
C LEU A 134 16.08 -33.98 18.93
N SER A 135 16.82 -34.55 17.98
CA SER A 135 18.22 -34.19 17.78
C SER A 135 18.34 -32.72 17.36
N ASP A 136 19.49 -32.08 17.66
CA ASP A 136 19.77 -30.68 17.36
C ASP A 136 19.51 -30.36 15.88
N ILE A 137 20.03 -31.20 14.96
CA ILE A 137 19.89 -31.02 13.52
C ILE A 137 18.42 -31.10 13.09
N MET A 138 17.66 -32.09 13.57
CA MET A 138 16.25 -32.22 13.23
C MET A 138 15.44 -31.05 13.75
N SER A 139 15.72 -30.57 14.96
CA SER A 139 15.07 -29.42 15.56
C SER A 139 15.32 -28.13 14.75
N ILE A 140 16.54 -27.92 14.26
CA ILE A 140 16.88 -26.80 13.38
C ILE A 140 16.10 -26.90 12.05
N ILE A 141 16.04 -28.06 11.41
CA ILE A 141 15.35 -28.24 10.14
C ILE A 141 13.84 -27.97 10.32
N VAL A 142 13.21 -28.60 11.30
CA VAL A 142 11.76 -28.46 11.53
C VAL A 142 11.39 -27.03 11.92
N SER A 143 12.16 -26.39 12.81
CA SER A 143 11.93 -25.01 13.20
C SER A 143 12.12 -24.02 12.04
N SER A 144 13.11 -24.26 11.16
CA SER A 144 13.32 -23.44 9.96
C SER A 144 12.15 -23.55 8.98
N LEU A 145 11.67 -24.78 8.73
CA LEU A 145 10.49 -25.01 7.87
C LEU A 145 9.23 -24.35 8.49
N GLY A 146 9.04 -24.46 9.80
CA GLY A 146 7.94 -23.79 10.51
C GLY A 146 8.01 -22.28 10.40
N GLY A 147 9.21 -21.69 10.54
CA GLY A 147 9.44 -20.26 10.37
C GLY A 147 9.16 -19.77 8.93
N LEU A 148 9.60 -20.54 7.92
CA LEU A 148 9.30 -20.22 6.51
C LEU A 148 7.80 -20.34 6.19
N ALA A 149 7.13 -21.36 6.71
CA ALA A 149 5.68 -21.51 6.57
C ALA A 149 4.94 -20.32 7.19
N LEU A 150 5.33 -19.90 8.38
CA LEU A 150 4.81 -18.70 9.02
C LEU A 150 5.06 -17.44 8.18
N ALA A 151 6.28 -17.26 7.66
CA ALA A 151 6.60 -16.13 6.80
C ALA A 151 5.69 -16.08 5.56
N PHE A 152 5.39 -17.23 4.96
CA PHE A 152 4.48 -17.34 3.82
C PHE A 152 3.03 -16.98 4.21
N ILE A 153 2.56 -17.45 5.36
CA ILE A 153 1.22 -17.12 5.89
C ILE A 153 1.11 -15.62 6.15
N LEU A 154 2.12 -15.03 6.81
CA LEU A 154 2.16 -13.59 7.08
C LEU A 154 2.21 -12.78 5.78
N LYS A 155 3.01 -13.20 4.79
CA LYS A 155 3.03 -12.56 3.47
C LYS A 155 1.63 -12.51 2.86
N LYS A 156 0.92 -13.63 2.82
CA LYS A 156 -0.42 -13.73 2.25
C LYS A 156 -1.45 -12.90 3.04
N SER A 157 -1.36 -12.92 4.37
CA SER A 157 -2.25 -12.14 5.25
C SER A 157 -2.03 -10.62 5.15
N LEU A 158 -0.82 -10.19 4.83
CA LEU A 158 -0.43 -8.79 4.72
C LEU A 158 -0.48 -8.27 3.27
N GLU A 159 -0.82 -9.13 2.32
CA GLU A 159 -1.13 -8.72 0.96
C GLU A 159 -2.42 -7.91 0.97
N ARG A 160 -2.37 -6.74 0.35
CA ARG A 160 -3.49 -5.80 0.35
C ARG A 160 -4.25 -5.88 -0.95
N ASP A 161 -5.56 -5.69 -0.84
CA ASP A 161 -6.40 -5.48 -2.00
C ASP A 161 -5.99 -4.20 -2.72
N SER A 162 -6.11 -4.22 -4.02
CA SER A 162 -5.94 -3.10 -4.93
C SER A 162 -7.29 -2.61 -5.47
N ILE A 163 -7.32 -1.46 -6.11
CA ILE A 163 -8.54 -0.97 -6.76
C ILE A 163 -9.06 -1.98 -7.79
N GLY A 164 -8.17 -2.68 -8.50
CA GLY A 164 -8.56 -3.72 -9.46
C GLY A 164 -9.29 -4.92 -8.86
N ASP A 165 -9.14 -5.18 -7.55
CA ASP A 165 -9.86 -6.26 -6.87
C ASP A 165 -11.32 -5.90 -6.58
N ILE A 166 -11.61 -4.61 -6.31
CA ILE A 166 -12.93 -4.11 -5.92
C ILE A 166 -13.70 -3.38 -7.02
N ALA A 167 -13.02 -2.98 -8.11
CA ALA A 167 -13.61 -2.19 -9.17
C ALA A 167 -13.07 -2.57 -10.55
N ASP A 168 -13.89 -2.39 -11.56
CA ASP A 168 -13.49 -2.48 -12.96
C ASP A 168 -13.14 -1.08 -13.45
N VAL A 169 -12.08 -0.99 -14.25
CA VAL A 169 -11.61 0.26 -14.83
C VAL A 169 -11.81 0.18 -16.34
N VAL A 170 -12.66 1.05 -16.84
CA VAL A 170 -13.03 1.09 -18.26
C VAL A 170 -12.67 2.43 -18.89
N PRO A 171 -12.21 2.47 -20.15
CA PRO A 171 -12.00 3.71 -20.86
C PRO A 171 -13.34 4.39 -21.17
N VAL A 172 -13.38 5.71 -21.10
CA VAL A 172 -14.54 6.53 -21.45
C VAL A 172 -14.08 7.79 -22.18
N ASP A 173 -14.93 8.31 -23.06
CA ASP A 173 -14.60 9.48 -23.86
C ASP A 173 -14.71 10.77 -23.05
N ILE A 174 -13.83 11.72 -23.38
CA ILE A 174 -13.90 13.11 -22.91
C ILE A 174 -14.58 13.92 -24.00
N SER A 175 -15.61 14.66 -23.65
CA SER A 175 -16.34 15.55 -24.55
C SER A 175 -16.70 16.86 -23.85
N PHE A 176 -17.17 17.83 -24.61
CA PHE A 176 -17.61 19.12 -24.11
C PHE A 176 -19.07 19.39 -24.50
N VAL A 177 -19.86 19.80 -23.54
CA VAL A 177 -21.27 20.24 -23.73
C VAL A 177 -21.32 21.76 -23.60
N ASN A 178 -22.14 22.42 -24.42
CA ASN A 178 -22.23 23.89 -24.45
C ASN A 178 -20.84 24.57 -24.59
N GLU A 179 -20.02 24.02 -25.46
CA GLU A 179 -18.68 24.51 -25.85
C GLU A 179 -17.61 24.49 -24.73
N SER A 180 -17.96 24.55 -23.47
CA SER A 180 -16.98 24.72 -22.38
C SER A 180 -17.11 23.73 -21.21
N ILE A 181 -18.25 23.07 -21.06
CA ILE A 181 -18.51 22.18 -19.93
C ILE A 181 -18.01 20.78 -20.26
N MET A 182 -16.99 20.31 -19.53
CA MET A 182 -16.42 18.99 -19.70
C MET A 182 -17.42 17.92 -19.25
N GLN A 183 -17.53 16.87 -20.07
CA GLN A 183 -18.22 15.62 -19.80
C GLN A 183 -17.25 14.46 -19.93
N ILE A 184 -17.31 13.50 -19.01
CA ILE A 184 -16.52 12.27 -19.05
C ILE A 184 -17.51 11.09 -19.04
N GLY A 185 -17.56 10.32 -20.14
CA GLY A 185 -18.60 9.31 -20.32
C GLY A 185 -20.00 9.93 -20.16
N ASP A 186 -20.81 9.38 -19.24
CA ASP A 186 -22.19 9.87 -18.99
C ASP A 186 -22.23 11.04 -18.00
N LEU A 187 -21.14 11.34 -17.29
CA LEU A 187 -21.13 12.36 -16.24
C LEU A 187 -20.83 13.75 -16.84
N LYS A 188 -21.83 14.63 -16.78
CA LYS A 188 -21.76 16.02 -17.24
C LYS A 188 -21.34 16.95 -16.09
N GLY A 189 -20.83 18.12 -16.43
CA GLY A 189 -20.54 19.17 -15.45
C GLY A 189 -19.30 18.91 -14.61
N ILE A 190 -18.29 18.26 -15.16
CA ILE A 190 -17.03 17.97 -14.45
C ILE A 190 -16.32 19.26 -14.06
N THR A 191 -16.11 20.12 -15.04
CA THR A 191 -15.50 21.44 -14.89
C THR A 191 -15.81 22.29 -16.13
N ASN A 192 -15.57 23.59 -16.03
CA ASN A 192 -15.68 24.52 -17.14
C ASN A 192 -14.28 24.89 -17.64
N ILE A 193 -13.99 24.66 -18.93
CA ILE A 193 -12.71 25.00 -19.57
C ILE A 193 -12.96 26.05 -20.62
N GLY A 194 -12.66 27.31 -20.30
CA GLY A 194 -12.93 28.46 -21.15
C GLY A 194 -12.03 28.53 -22.38
N LEU A 195 -10.75 28.18 -22.25
CA LEU A 195 -9.78 28.26 -23.34
C LEU A 195 -9.97 27.15 -24.37
N GLU A 196 -10.17 27.54 -25.64
CA GLU A 196 -10.29 26.58 -26.75
C GLU A 196 -9.05 25.68 -26.89
N ALA A 197 -7.86 26.27 -26.75
CA ALA A 197 -6.61 25.53 -26.82
C ALA A 197 -6.51 24.39 -25.80
N ASP A 198 -7.03 24.60 -24.58
CA ASP A 198 -7.01 23.60 -23.52
C ASP A 198 -8.07 22.52 -23.74
N ARG A 199 -9.24 22.88 -24.25
CA ARG A 199 -10.27 21.92 -24.69
C ARG A 199 -9.71 20.98 -25.77
N GLN A 200 -9.02 21.53 -26.76
CA GLN A 200 -8.39 20.74 -27.84
C GLN A 200 -7.28 19.81 -27.31
N LYS A 201 -6.52 20.24 -26.29
CA LYS A 201 -5.54 19.36 -25.62
C LYS A 201 -6.24 18.18 -24.93
N TYR A 202 -7.34 18.40 -24.21
CA TYR A 202 -8.12 17.31 -23.61
C TYR A 202 -8.70 16.36 -24.67
N LEU A 203 -9.24 16.87 -25.77
CA LEU A 203 -9.81 16.05 -26.86
C LEU A 203 -8.75 15.24 -27.61
N SER A 204 -7.59 15.85 -27.87
CA SER A 204 -6.56 15.21 -28.69
C SER A 204 -5.58 14.34 -27.88
N GLN A 205 -5.27 14.72 -26.65
CA GLN A 205 -4.24 14.09 -25.81
C GLN A 205 -4.79 13.52 -24.50
N GLY A 206 -5.99 13.92 -24.10
CA GLY A 206 -6.63 13.45 -22.86
C GLY A 206 -7.02 11.98 -22.93
N LEU A 207 -7.02 11.34 -21.76
CA LEU A 207 -7.55 10.02 -21.53
C LEU A 207 -8.60 10.08 -20.42
N GLY A 208 -9.77 9.50 -20.67
CA GLY A 208 -10.85 9.36 -19.71
C GLY A 208 -11.01 7.92 -19.26
N ILE A 209 -11.25 7.72 -17.98
CA ILE A 209 -11.57 6.42 -17.40
C ILE A 209 -12.75 6.53 -16.43
N GLU A 210 -13.49 5.46 -16.29
CA GLU A 210 -14.49 5.26 -15.25
C GLU A 210 -14.13 4.03 -14.42
N ILE A 211 -14.10 4.20 -13.09
CA ILE A 211 -13.83 3.17 -12.10
C ILE A 211 -15.17 2.75 -11.51
N ILE A 212 -15.64 1.57 -11.90
CA ILE A 212 -16.97 1.05 -11.58
C ILE A 212 -16.82 0.00 -10.49
N PRO A 213 -17.43 0.16 -9.30
CA PRO A 213 -17.36 -0.85 -8.26
C PRO A 213 -18.00 -2.16 -8.72
N LYS A 214 -17.29 -3.29 -8.55
CA LYS A 214 -17.77 -4.63 -8.89
C LYS A 214 -19.00 -5.04 -8.08
N ASP A 215 -19.02 -4.61 -6.82
CA ASP A 215 -20.17 -4.76 -5.95
C ASP A 215 -20.72 -3.36 -5.65
N LYS A 216 -22.00 -3.14 -5.93
CA LYS A 216 -22.71 -1.90 -5.60
C LYS A 216 -22.96 -1.76 -4.09
N SER A 217 -22.25 -2.55 -3.26
CA SER A 217 -22.27 -2.35 -1.82
C SER A 217 -21.68 -0.99 -1.45
N TYR A 218 -22.22 -0.37 -0.43
CA TYR A 218 -21.72 0.89 0.12
C TYR A 218 -20.21 0.82 0.44
N SER A 219 -19.68 -0.37 0.70
CA SER A 219 -18.26 -0.58 1.01
C SER A 219 -17.34 -0.19 -0.14
N ASN A 220 -17.61 -0.68 -1.35
CA ASN A 220 -16.71 -0.43 -2.50
C ASN A 220 -16.88 0.99 -3.05
N SER A 221 -18.11 1.47 -3.16
CA SER A 221 -18.38 2.86 -3.53
C SER A 221 -17.83 3.83 -2.49
N GLY A 222 -17.94 3.52 -1.20
CA GLY A 222 -17.40 4.33 -0.11
C GLY A 222 -15.87 4.44 -0.13
N ILE A 223 -15.16 3.38 -0.54
CA ILE A 223 -13.70 3.44 -0.75
C ILE A 223 -13.36 4.45 -1.85
N LEU A 224 -14.07 4.40 -2.98
CA LEU A 224 -13.87 5.35 -4.09
C LEU A 224 -14.28 6.78 -3.71
N TYR A 225 -15.17 6.93 -2.73
CA TYR A 225 -15.62 8.20 -2.19
C TYR A 225 -14.58 8.87 -1.28
N ASP A 226 -13.68 8.09 -0.66
CA ASP A 226 -12.69 8.62 0.28
C ASP A 226 -11.71 9.57 -0.43
N PRO A 227 -11.55 10.82 0.06
CA PRO A 227 -10.66 11.79 -0.57
C PRO A 227 -9.20 11.33 -0.60
N GLY A 228 -8.73 10.64 0.46
CA GLY A 228 -7.37 10.11 0.53
C GLY A 228 -7.14 9.02 -0.51
N GLN A 229 -8.12 8.14 -0.72
CA GLN A 229 -8.05 7.09 -1.75
C GLN A 229 -8.03 7.70 -3.16
N ARG A 230 -8.85 8.71 -3.43
CA ARG A 230 -8.83 9.42 -4.72
C ARG A 230 -7.49 10.08 -4.98
N GLN A 231 -6.90 10.72 -3.96
CA GLN A 231 -5.58 11.31 -4.07
C GLN A 231 -4.50 10.26 -4.35
N ALA A 232 -4.54 9.11 -3.68
CA ALA A 232 -3.63 8.00 -3.93
C ALA A 232 -3.76 7.45 -5.37
N ILE A 233 -4.96 7.35 -5.92
CA ILE A 233 -5.20 6.95 -7.31
C ILE A 233 -4.55 7.96 -8.27
N ILE A 234 -4.77 9.26 -8.07
CA ILE A 234 -4.18 10.31 -8.92
C ILE A 234 -2.65 10.27 -8.85
N TYR A 235 -2.08 10.12 -7.65
CA TYR A 235 -0.64 10.00 -7.50
C TYR A 235 -0.08 8.75 -8.21
N ASN A 236 -0.77 7.61 -8.12
CA ASN A 236 -0.35 6.39 -8.81
C ASN A 236 -0.40 6.52 -10.34
N ILE A 237 -1.40 7.23 -10.87
CA ILE A 237 -1.46 7.61 -12.28
C ILE A 237 -0.24 8.47 -12.65
N TYR A 238 0.00 9.56 -11.90
CA TYR A 238 1.12 10.45 -12.14
C TYR A 238 2.46 9.73 -12.15
N SER A 239 2.71 8.87 -11.17
CA SER A 239 3.99 8.17 -11.02
C SER A 239 4.29 7.17 -12.13
N ARG A 240 3.27 6.67 -12.84
CA ARG A 240 3.42 5.64 -13.87
C ARG A 240 3.37 6.15 -15.30
N ILE A 241 2.51 7.12 -15.61
CA ILE A 241 2.34 7.63 -16.97
C ILE A 241 2.79 9.08 -17.13
N GLY A 242 3.16 9.74 -16.04
CA GLY A 242 3.56 11.14 -16.03
C GLY A 242 2.42 12.10 -16.37
N ILE A 243 2.57 13.35 -15.98
CA ILE A 243 1.67 14.45 -16.32
C ILE A 243 2.51 15.60 -16.82
N LYS A 244 2.07 16.28 -17.88
CA LYS A 244 2.74 17.46 -18.40
C LYS A 244 2.73 18.57 -17.34
N ARG A 245 3.85 19.28 -17.24
CA ARG A 245 3.97 20.43 -16.36
C ARG A 245 4.22 21.69 -17.18
N GLU A 246 3.73 22.81 -16.68
CA GLU A 246 4.09 24.15 -17.11
C GLU A 246 4.68 24.84 -15.87
N ASP A 247 5.92 25.34 -16.01
CA ASP A 247 6.73 25.82 -14.89
C ASP A 247 6.85 24.77 -13.76
N ASN A 248 6.33 25.06 -12.59
CA ASN A 248 6.37 24.17 -11.41
C ASN A 248 5.02 23.54 -11.07
N GLU A 249 4.02 23.69 -11.93
CA GLU A 249 2.67 23.16 -11.71
C GLU A 249 2.26 22.17 -12.80
N PRO A 250 1.29 21.26 -12.52
CA PRO A 250 0.70 20.45 -13.56
C PRO A 250 -0.02 21.33 -14.59
N ALA A 251 0.32 21.23 -15.86
CA ALA A 251 -0.40 21.91 -16.92
C ALA A 251 -1.91 21.58 -16.92
N PHE A 252 -2.21 20.32 -16.59
CA PHE A 252 -3.57 19.82 -16.43
C PHE A 252 -3.64 18.90 -15.21
N TYR A 253 -4.24 19.38 -14.13
CA TYR A 253 -4.45 18.55 -12.94
C TYR A 253 -5.48 17.47 -13.24
N PRO A 254 -5.25 16.19 -12.87
CA PRO A 254 -6.24 15.13 -13.04
C PRO A 254 -7.54 15.47 -12.33
N LEU A 255 -8.67 15.29 -13.01
CA LEU A 255 -9.99 15.67 -12.51
C LEU A 255 -10.79 14.43 -12.06
N PRO A 256 -10.72 14.03 -10.80
CA PRO A 256 -11.56 12.96 -10.27
C PRO A 256 -12.95 13.53 -9.90
N ARG A 257 -14.00 12.88 -10.38
CA ARG A 257 -15.38 13.21 -10.01
C ARG A 257 -16.20 11.94 -9.77
N MET A 258 -17.01 11.97 -8.74
CA MET A 258 -17.92 10.88 -8.42
C MET A 258 -19.22 10.99 -9.22
N ASN A 259 -19.59 9.89 -9.84
CA ASN A 259 -20.94 9.69 -10.34
C ASN A 259 -21.80 9.09 -9.22
N LEU A 260 -22.57 9.93 -8.56
CA LEU A 260 -23.39 9.52 -7.41
C LEU A 260 -24.44 8.49 -7.76
N ASN A 261 -24.98 8.54 -8.98
CA ASN A 261 -26.04 7.63 -9.44
C ASN A 261 -25.51 6.20 -9.66
N LYS A 262 -24.25 6.08 -10.09
CA LYS A 262 -23.61 4.78 -10.35
C LYS A 262 -22.68 4.34 -9.21
N GLY A 263 -22.35 5.24 -8.27
CA GLY A 263 -21.32 4.99 -7.26
C GLY A 263 -19.90 4.85 -7.86
N SER A 264 -19.70 5.30 -9.10
CA SER A 264 -18.44 5.18 -9.84
C SER A 264 -17.60 6.47 -9.75
N LEU A 265 -16.30 6.35 -9.98
CA LEU A 265 -15.36 7.47 -10.04
C LEU A 265 -14.88 7.65 -11.47
N VAL A 266 -15.10 8.83 -12.07
CA VAL A 266 -14.54 9.17 -13.37
C VAL A 266 -13.31 10.05 -13.21
N ILE A 267 -12.32 9.86 -14.08
CA ILE A 267 -11.07 10.65 -14.08
C ILE A 267 -10.71 11.02 -15.50
N ALA A 268 -10.43 12.31 -15.74
CA ALA A 268 -9.75 12.78 -16.95
C ALA A 268 -8.33 13.18 -16.62
N VAL A 269 -7.39 12.81 -17.48
CA VAL A 269 -5.97 13.13 -17.36
C VAL A 269 -5.38 13.44 -18.74
N VAL A 270 -4.43 14.38 -18.80
CA VAL A 270 -3.60 14.64 -19.98
C VAL A 270 -2.19 14.12 -19.67
N PRO A 271 -1.87 12.86 -20.02
CA PRO A 271 -0.61 12.23 -19.66
C PRO A 271 0.52 12.63 -20.62
N ILE A 272 1.77 12.36 -20.19
CA ILE A 272 2.93 12.39 -21.09
C ILE A 272 2.91 11.17 -22.00
N ASP A 273 2.67 9.98 -21.42
CA ASP A 273 2.55 8.73 -22.15
C ASP A 273 1.07 8.42 -22.39
N LYS A 274 0.62 8.65 -23.62
CA LYS A 274 -0.78 8.43 -24.03
C LYS A 274 -1.06 6.95 -24.29
N ASP A 275 -1.00 6.13 -23.23
CA ASP A 275 -1.33 4.70 -23.28
C ASP A 275 -2.46 4.40 -22.30
N ILE A 276 -3.64 4.10 -22.83
CA ILE A 276 -4.83 3.78 -22.04
C ILE A 276 -4.66 2.51 -21.19
N ASN A 277 -3.91 1.53 -21.68
CA ASN A 277 -3.70 0.28 -20.94
C ASN A 277 -2.81 0.53 -19.73
N LYS A 278 -1.75 1.34 -19.87
CA LYS A 278 -0.92 1.77 -18.74
C LYS A 278 -1.70 2.59 -17.72
N LEU A 279 -2.61 3.45 -18.17
CA LEU A 279 -3.50 4.20 -17.29
C LEU A 279 -4.41 3.26 -16.49
N ILE A 280 -5.06 2.30 -17.15
CA ILE A 280 -5.90 1.31 -16.49
C ILE A 280 -5.11 0.48 -15.49
N GLU A 281 -3.90 0.04 -15.85
CA GLU A 281 -3.03 -0.71 -14.95
C GLU A 281 -2.56 0.13 -13.77
N ALA A 282 -2.23 1.40 -14.00
CA ALA A 282 -1.88 2.34 -12.94
C ALA A 282 -2.99 2.46 -11.89
N VAL A 283 -4.24 2.56 -12.33
CA VAL A 283 -5.39 2.62 -11.41
C VAL A 283 -5.64 1.29 -10.73
N LYS A 284 -5.68 0.17 -11.48
CA LYS A 284 -5.93 -1.17 -10.92
C LYS A 284 -4.91 -1.58 -9.87
N SER A 285 -3.65 -1.20 -10.04
CA SER A 285 -2.57 -1.53 -9.09
C SER A 285 -2.51 -0.61 -7.86
N CYS A 286 -3.33 0.45 -7.79
CA CYS A 286 -3.35 1.33 -6.63
C CYS A 286 -3.86 0.57 -5.39
N PRO A 287 -3.11 0.55 -4.27
CA PRO A 287 -3.55 -0.14 -3.06
C PRO A 287 -4.74 0.57 -2.42
N ILE A 288 -5.59 -0.21 -1.76
CA ILE A 288 -6.70 0.33 -0.97
C ILE A 288 -6.17 0.76 0.38
N LEU A 289 -6.37 2.04 0.71
CA LEU A 289 -5.92 2.62 1.96
C LEU A 289 -6.73 2.10 3.15
N SER A 290 -6.06 1.84 4.27
CA SER A 290 -6.73 1.43 5.52
C SER A 290 -7.71 2.49 6.02
N SER A 291 -7.41 3.78 5.80
CA SER A 291 -8.29 4.91 6.14
C SER A 291 -9.59 4.90 5.35
N ALA A 292 -9.56 4.44 4.10
CA ALA A 292 -10.75 4.32 3.26
C ALA A 292 -11.63 3.12 3.67
N LYS A 293 -11.03 1.99 4.06
CA LYS A 293 -11.76 0.80 4.55
C LYS A 293 -12.47 1.06 5.88
N GLY A 294 -11.84 1.80 6.81
CA GLY A 294 -12.33 1.98 8.18
C GLY A 294 -13.62 2.79 8.31
N LYS A 295 -13.83 3.76 7.42
CA LYS A 295 -15.00 4.65 7.45
C LYS A 295 -16.32 3.96 7.11
N ASN A 296 -16.28 2.78 6.51
CA ASN A 296 -17.45 2.12 5.93
C ASN A 296 -17.86 0.81 6.63
N VAL A 297 -17.23 0.47 7.77
CA VAL A 297 -17.56 -0.78 8.49
C VAL A 297 -19.01 -0.78 8.99
N SER A 298 -19.52 0.37 9.42
CA SER A 298 -20.92 0.53 9.86
C SER A 298 -21.94 0.53 8.70
N LEU A 299 -21.48 0.80 7.47
CA LEU A 299 -22.34 0.91 6.29
C LEU A 299 -22.38 -0.36 5.43
N LYS A 300 -21.62 -1.40 5.82
CA LYS A 300 -21.56 -2.68 5.06
C LYS A 300 -22.90 -3.37 4.82
N ASN A 301 -23.92 -3.04 5.61
CA ASN A 301 -25.25 -3.65 5.53
C ASN A 301 -26.26 -2.87 4.71
N TYR A 302 -25.89 -1.68 4.24
CA TYR A 302 -26.77 -0.87 3.40
C TYR A 302 -26.47 -1.12 1.92
N LYS A 303 -27.44 -1.63 1.19
CA LYS A 303 -27.41 -1.72 -0.28
C LYS A 303 -28.02 -0.44 -0.84
N ILE A 304 -27.41 0.13 -1.86
CA ILE A 304 -28.00 1.21 -2.65
C ILE A 304 -29.09 0.56 -3.49
N ASP A 305 -30.36 0.93 -3.28
CA ASP A 305 -31.45 0.49 -4.15
C ASP A 305 -31.24 1.06 -5.55
N GLU A 306 -31.74 0.33 -6.57
CA GLU A 306 -31.58 0.71 -7.99
C GLU A 306 -32.12 2.09 -8.35
N LYS A 307 -32.86 2.73 -7.43
CA LYS A 307 -33.45 4.08 -7.59
C LYS A 307 -32.61 5.20 -6.93
N GLY A 308 -31.44 4.89 -6.35
CA GLY A 308 -30.57 5.91 -5.74
C GLY A 308 -31.13 6.55 -4.47
N SER A 309 -32.15 5.99 -3.85
CA SER A 309 -32.68 6.39 -2.55
C SER A 309 -32.11 5.50 -1.44
N ILE A 310 -31.69 6.16 -0.34
CA ILE A 310 -31.23 5.53 0.90
C ILE A 310 -32.41 4.82 1.57
#